data_a4325ec931e310bae09d9152bcdefd0a
#
_entry.id   a4325ec931e310bae09d9152bcdefd0a
#
_cell.length_a   1.000
_cell.length_b   1.000
_cell.length_c   1.000
_cell.angle_alpha   90.00
_cell.angle_beta   90.00
_cell.angle_gamma   90.00
#
_symmetry.space_group_name_H-M   'P 1'
#
loop_
_entity.id
_entity.type
_entity.pdbx_description
1 polymer ?
#
loop_
_entity_poly.entity_id
_entity_poly.type
_entity_poly.pdbx_seq_one_letter_code
_entity_poly.pdbx_strand_id
1 'polypeptide(L)'
;EGIAADASVSLQAFYEHFSDKEDAFLVAFEIGQDKALALVERAYDAQPDWRYGVRAGLAALFGFFAGEPAFAHMAMIDVLAATERTTARAFKGAIPYAQMLHPGPGHTPGGVRVPEVTVQAIGGGLFELMLHHALQRRVPELPVMVPRATYFALAPFIGAEAAGEVATGVGVSGGTSAAGASSGVVVEPPLGAS
;
A
#
# COMPACT_ATOMS: atom_id res chain seq x y z
N GLU A 1 32.63 7.89 -13.92
CA GLU A 1 33.57 8.41 -12.87
C GLU A 1 32.81 8.89 -11.61
N GLY A 2 31.67 9.60 -11.73
CA GLY A 2 30.96 10.15 -10.57
C GLY A 2 30.55 9.13 -9.50
N ILE A 3 29.88 8.03 -9.87
CA ILE A 3 29.33 7.04 -8.91
C ILE A 3 30.44 6.37 -8.09
N ALA A 4 31.56 6.00 -8.71
CA ALA A 4 32.68 5.37 -8.02
C ALA A 4 33.39 6.37 -7.08
N ALA A 5 33.49 7.64 -7.46
CA ALA A 5 34.06 8.69 -6.62
C ALA A 5 33.18 8.97 -5.39
N ASP A 6 31.85 9.06 -5.55
CA ASP A 6 30.92 9.30 -4.46
C ASP A 6 30.85 8.13 -3.47
N ALA A 7 31.01 6.90 -3.98
CA ALA A 7 31.08 5.68 -3.15
C ALA A 7 32.46 5.39 -2.55
N SER A 8 33.48 6.23 -2.84
CA SER A 8 34.86 6.03 -2.39
C SER A 8 35.47 4.70 -2.83
N VAL A 9 35.06 4.15 -3.97
CA VAL A 9 35.58 2.91 -4.56
C VAL A 9 36.33 3.21 -5.85
N SER A 10 37.33 2.37 -6.18
CA SER A 10 38.03 2.50 -7.46
C SER A 10 37.13 2.09 -8.63
N LEU A 11 37.37 2.69 -9.81
CA LEU A 11 36.71 2.26 -11.05
C LEU A 11 36.90 0.78 -11.33
N GLN A 12 38.06 0.23 -11.01
CA GLN A 12 38.36 -1.18 -11.15
C GLN A 12 37.44 -2.02 -10.25
N ALA A 13 37.32 -1.69 -8.96
CA ALA A 13 36.43 -2.37 -8.03
C ALA A 13 34.95 -2.26 -8.46
N PHE A 14 34.54 -1.12 -9.02
CA PHE A 14 33.19 -0.98 -9.57
C PHE A 14 32.93 -1.98 -10.71
N TYR A 15 33.84 -2.09 -11.69
CA TYR A 15 33.68 -3.00 -12.83
C TYR A 15 33.96 -4.46 -12.52
N GLU A 16 34.51 -4.80 -11.34
CA GLU A 16 34.56 -6.18 -10.83
C GLU A 16 33.17 -6.70 -10.39
N HIS A 17 32.26 -5.79 -9.98
CA HIS A 17 30.95 -6.14 -9.46
C HIS A 17 29.80 -5.81 -10.41
N PHE A 18 29.93 -4.79 -11.27
CA PHE A 18 28.90 -4.33 -12.18
C PHE A 18 29.42 -4.24 -13.60
N SER A 19 28.63 -4.76 -14.54
CA SER A 19 28.99 -4.70 -15.96
C SER A 19 28.97 -3.27 -16.51
N ASP A 20 28.06 -2.44 -16.03
CA ASP A 20 27.89 -1.05 -16.39
C ASP A 20 27.10 -0.27 -15.31
N LYS A 21 26.79 0.99 -15.59
CA LYS A 21 26.02 1.86 -14.67
C LYS A 21 24.56 1.43 -14.53
N GLU A 22 23.99 0.90 -15.61
CA GLU A 22 22.60 0.42 -15.60
C GLU A 22 22.47 -0.82 -14.70
N ASP A 23 23.46 -1.72 -14.75
CA ASP A 23 23.51 -2.90 -13.90
C ASP A 23 23.59 -2.52 -12.41
N ALA A 24 24.49 -1.58 -12.07
CA ALA A 24 24.58 -1.06 -10.71
C ALA A 24 23.27 -0.38 -10.25
N PHE A 25 22.62 0.36 -11.13
CA PHE A 25 21.32 1.00 -10.85
C PHE A 25 20.25 -0.06 -10.57
N LEU A 26 20.16 -1.09 -11.42
CA LEU A 26 19.16 -2.16 -11.27
C LEU A 26 19.38 -2.95 -9.98
N VAL A 27 20.62 -3.26 -9.61
CA VAL A 27 20.92 -3.94 -8.34
C VAL A 27 20.50 -3.09 -7.15
N ALA A 28 20.82 -1.80 -7.16
CA ALA A 28 20.38 -0.87 -6.10
C ALA A 28 18.85 -0.75 -6.01
N PHE A 29 18.18 -0.69 -7.17
CA PHE A 29 16.72 -0.67 -7.26
C PHE A 29 16.11 -1.96 -6.68
N GLU A 30 16.64 -3.13 -7.04
CA GLU A 30 16.15 -4.43 -6.55
C GLU A 30 16.30 -4.55 -5.04
N ILE A 31 17.45 -4.18 -4.47
CA ILE A 31 17.68 -4.20 -3.03
C ILE A 31 16.65 -3.32 -2.28
N GLY A 32 16.39 -2.13 -2.81
CA GLY A 32 15.40 -1.23 -2.21
C GLY A 32 13.96 -1.74 -2.33
N GLN A 33 13.61 -2.32 -3.50
CA GLN A 33 12.31 -2.93 -3.73
C GLN A 33 12.07 -4.14 -2.81
N ASP A 34 13.05 -5.01 -2.65
CA ASP A 34 12.95 -6.16 -1.76
C ASP A 34 12.74 -5.74 -0.30
N LYS A 35 13.45 -4.69 0.15
CA LYS A 35 13.23 -4.10 1.49
C LYS A 35 11.81 -3.54 1.64
N ALA A 36 11.34 -2.78 0.66
CA ALA A 36 10.00 -2.19 0.68
C ALA A 36 8.94 -3.30 0.71
N LEU A 37 9.06 -4.31 -0.16
CA LEU A 37 8.13 -5.42 -0.25
C LEU A 37 8.07 -6.21 1.06
N ALA A 38 9.21 -6.56 1.66
CA ALA A 38 9.27 -7.27 2.93
C ALA A 38 8.60 -6.50 4.09
N LEU A 39 8.70 -5.17 4.10
CA LEU A 39 8.00 -4.33 5.09
C LEU A 39 6.49 -4.33 4.85
N VAL A 40 6.06 -4.24 3.61
CA VAL A 40 4.65 -4.24 3.21
C VAL A 40 4.00 -5.59 3.52
N GLU A 41 4.62 -6.71 3.12
CA GLU A 41 4.14 -8.07 3.40
C GLU A 41 3.98 -8.29 4.90
N ARG A 42 4.99 -7.97 5.70
CA ARG A 42 4.93 -8.10 7.14
C ARG A 42 3.78 -7.29 7.75
N ALA A 43 3.59 -6.06 7.31
CA ALA A 43 2.53 -5.20 7.82
C ALA A 43 1.15 -5.70 7.41
N TYR A 44 1.02 -6.19 6.18
CA TYR A 44 -0.19 -6.76 5.62
C TYR A 44 -0.59 -8.06 6.34
N ASP A 45 0.33 -9.00 6.46
CA ASP A 45 0.09 -10.33 7.06
C ASP A 45 -0.17 -10.26 8.57
N ALA A 46 0.27 -9.20 9.23
CA ALA A 46 -0.04 -8.97 10.66
C ALA A 46 -1.51 -8.64 10.91
N GLN A 47 -2.31 -8.38 9.87
CA GLN A 47 -3.71 -8.03 10.01
C GLN A 47 -4.60 -9.25 9.74
N PRO A 48 -5.63 -9.50 10.59
CA PRO A 48 -6.53 -10.63 10.41
C PRO A 48 -7.53 -10.42 9.27
N ASP A 49 -7.71 -9.21 8.80
CA ASP A 49 -8.67 -8.80 7.78
C ASP A 49 -7.93 -8.13 6.62
N TRP A 50 -8.20 -8.60 5.40
CA TRP A 50 -7.62 -8.10 4.15
C TRP A 50 -7.69 -6.56 4.02
N ARG A 51 -8.80 -5.96 4.40
CA ARG A 51 -9.01 -4.51 4.29
C ARG A 51 -8.00 -3.73 5.13
N TYR A 52 -7.78 -4.18 6.36
CA TYR A 52 -6.78 -3.60 7.26
C TYR A 52 -5.37 -3.98 6.83
N GLY A 53 -5.19 -5.17 6.21
CA GLY A 53 -3.94 -5.56 5.54
C GLY A 53 -3.54 -4.55 4.47
N VAL A 54 -4.45 -4.20 3.56
CA VAL A 54 -4.21 -3.17 2.53
C VAL A 54 -3.81 -1.83 3.16
N ARG A 55 -4.54 -1.38 4.19
CA ARG A 55 -4.21 -0.13 4.89
C ARG A 55 -2.81 -0.18 5.54
N ALA A 56 -2.50 -1.27 6.23
CA ALA A 56 -1.20 -1.45 6.89
C ALA A 56 -0.06 -1.54 5.87
N GLY A 57 -0.26 -2.24 4.76
CA GLY A 57 0.69 -2.31 3.65
C GLY A 57 0.96 -0.94 3.03
N LEU A 58 -0.08 -0.14 2.76
CA LEU A 58 0.08 1.23 2.28
C LEU A 58 0.83 2.11 3.29
N ALA A 59 0.55 1.97 4.58
CA ALA A 59 1.26 2.71 5.62
C ALA A 59 2.75 2.34 5.67
N ALA A 60 3.08 1.05 5.54
CA ALA A 60 4.45 0.56 5.50
C ALA A 60 5.19 1.07 4.25
N LEU A 61 4.55 1.01 3.07
CA LEU A 61 5.13 1.47 1.80
C LEU A 61 5.42 2.98 1.85
N PHE A 62 4.44 3.78 2.25
CA PHE A 62 4.58 5.23 2.30
C PHE A 62 5.57 5.66 3.39
N GLY A 63 5.60 4.95 4.53
CA GLY A 63 6.60 5.17 5.58
C GLY A 63 8.01 4.85 5.11
N PHE A 64 8.20 3.76 4.38
CA PHE A 64 9.51 3.40 3.80
C PHE A 64 10.01 4.47 2.85
N PHE A 65 9.21 4.91 1.89
CA PHE A 65 9.62 5.97 0.97
C PHE A 65 9.88 7.30 1.66
N ALA A 66 9.07 7.65 2.67
CA ALA A 66 9.29 8.87 3.46
C ALA A 66 10.61 8.84 4.24
N GLY A 67 11.02 7.66 4.71
CA GLY A 67 12.30 7.45 5.39
C GLY A 67 13.52 7.36 4.45
N GLU A 68 13.29 7.02 3.18
CA GLU A 68 14.32 6.79 2.16
C GLU A 68 14.10 7.68 0.92
N PRO A 69 14.14 9.01 1.04
CA PRO A 69 13.75 9.92 -0.05
C PRO A 69 14.64 9.82 -1.28
N ALA A 70 15.91 9.44 -1.13
CA ALA A 70 16.82 9.21 -2.26
C ALA A 70 16.39 7.96 -3.05
N PHE A 71 16.02 6.89 -2.36
CA PHE A 71 15.48 5.70 -3.00
C PHE A 71 14.11 5.99 -3.65
N ALA A 72 13.25 6.75 -3.00
CA ALA A 72 11.97 7.18 -3.59
C ALA A 72 12.17 7.93 -4.91
N HIS A 73 13.14 8.85 -4.99
CA HIS A 73 13.48 9.55 -6.23
C HIS A 73 13.93 8.56 -7.31
N MET A 74 14.86 7.68 -6.98
CA MET A 74 15.37 6.66 -7.89
C MET A 74 14.25 5.74 -8.40
N ALA A 75 13.39 5.25 -7.50
CA ALA A 75 12.35 4.27 -7.82
C ALA A 75 11.15 4.85 -8.58
N MET A 76 10.91 6.15 -8.49
CA MET A 76 9.74 6.78 -9.10
C MET A 76 10.10 7.66 -10.30
N ILE A 77 11.30 8.25 -10.33
CA ILE A 77 11.70 9.21 -11.35
C ILE A 77 12.81 8.62 -12.23
N ASP A 78 13.96 8.28 -11.64
CA ASP A 78 15.12 7.87 -12.42
C ASP A 78 14.89 6.56 -13.18
N VAL A 79 14.15 5.62 -12.58
CA VAL A 79 13.82 4.33 -13.18
C VAL A 79 13.02 4.46 -14.49
N LEU A 80 12.15 5.48 -14.58
CA LEU A 80 11.34 5.76 -15.78
C LEU A 80 12.11 6.54 -16.84
N ALA A 81 13.13 7.28 -16.43
CA ALA A 81 13.91 8.15 -17.31
C ALA A 81 15.15 7.46 -17.89
N ALA A 82 15.60 6.34 -17.31
CA ALA A 82 16.88 5.72 -17.66
C ALA A 82 16.82 4.94 -18.98
N THR A 83 16.19 3.77 -19.00
CA THR A 83 16.12 2.91 -20.18
C THR A 83 14.80 2.12 -20.22
N GLU A 84 14.53 1.48 -21.34
CA GLU A 84 13.40 0.55 -21.47
C GLU A 84 13.52 -0.65 -20.49
N ARG A 85 14.75 -1.14 -20.27
CA ARG A 85 15.03 -2.24 -19.34
C ARG A 85 14.71 -1.87 -17.89
N THR A 86 15.09 -0.67 -17.45
CA THR A 86 14.79 -0.18 -16.09
C THR A 86 13.29 0.05 -15.90
N THR A 87 12.63 0.61 -16.90
CA THR A 87 11.17 0.81 -16.90
C THR A 87 10.43 -0.53 -16.82
N ALA A 88 10.80 -1.51 -17.63
CA ALA A 88 10.22 -2.85 -17.58
C ALA A 88 10.42 -3.52 -16.21
N ARG A 89 11.59 -3.31 -15.59
CA ARG A 89 11.90 -3.83 -14.26
C ARG A 89 11.04 -3.19 -13.18
N ALA A 90 10.79 -1.87 -13.27
CA ALA A 90 9.90 -1.16 -12.34
C ALA A 90 8.47 -1.69 -12.39
N PHE A 91 7.91 -1.87 -13.60
CA PHE A 91 6.56 -2.45 -13.75
C PHE A 91 6.48 -3.88 -13.21
N LYS A 92 7.50 -4.71 -13.44
CA LYS A 92 7.56 -6.06 -12.89
C LYS A 92 7.62 -6.03 -11.35
N GLY A 93 8.36 -5.10 -10.76
CA GLY A 93 8.46 -4.91 -9.32
C GLY A 93 7.14 -4.44 -8.67
N ALA A 94 6.23 -3.84 -9.43
CA ALA A 94 4.93 -3.41 -8.92
C ALA A 94 3.89 -4.54 -8.78
N ILE A 95 4.10 -5.69 -9.46
CA ILE A 95 3.14 -6.81 -9.48
C ILE A 95 2.79 -7.33 -8.08
N PRO A 96 3.74 -7.59 -7.14
CA PRO A 96 3.42 -8.09 -5.81
C PRO A 96 2.48 -7.15 -5.04
N TYR A 97 2.68 -5.84 -5.15
CA TYR A 97 1.81 -4.85 -4.49
C TYR A 97 0.38 -4.87 -5.07
N ALA A 98 0.25 -5.02 -6.38
CA ALA A 98 -1.05 -5.15 -7.02
C ALA A 98 -1.78 -6.44 -6.59
N GLN A 99 -1.06 -7.53 -6.38
CA GLN A 99 -1.65 -8.78 -5.89
C GLN A 99 -2.26 -8.64 -4.49
N MET A 100 -1.70 -7.81 -3.62
CA MET A 100 -2.24 -7.56 -2.28
C MET A 100 -3.58 -6.78 -2.31
N LEU A 101 -3.91 -6.14 -3.42
CA LEU A 101 -5.20 -5.47 -3.62
C LEU A 101 -6.32 -6.44 -3.98
N HIS A 102 -6.01 -7.69 -4.37
CA HIS A 102 -7.03 -8.67 -4.67
C HIS A 102 -7.71 -9.18 -3.38
N PRO A 103 -9.00 -8.93 -3.23
CA PRO A 103 -9.74 -9.54 -2.13
C PRO A 103 -9.77 -11.04 -2.31
N GLY A 104 -9.54 -11.78 -1.23
CA GLY A 104 -9.77 -13.22 -1.23
C GLY A 104 -11.25 -13.57 -1.51
N PRO A 105 -11.56 -14.85 -1.76
CA PRO A 105 -12.94 -15.30 -1.98
C PRO A 105 -13.87 -14.85 -0.85
N GLY A 106 -15.01 -14.26 -1.20
CA GLY A 106 -16.03 -13.83 -0.23
C GLY A 106 -15.85 -12.42 0.36
N HIS A 107 -14.85 -11.64 -0.05
CA HIS A 107 -14.60 -10.30 0.50
C HIS A 107 -15.29 -9.15 -0.25
N THR A 108 -15.91 -9.43 -1.40
CA THR A 108 -16.69 -8.41 -2.13
C THR A 108 -18.18 -8.53 -1.79
N PRO A 109 -18.87 -7.43 -1.46
CA PRO A 109 -20.31 -7.45 -1.25
C PRO A 109 -21.06 -8.04 -2.45
N GLY A 110 -21.96 -9.00 -2.20
CA GLY A 110 -22.73 -9.63 -3.26
C GLY A 110 -21.95 -10.59 -4.17
N GLY A 111 -20.70 -10.93 -3.85
CA GLY A 111 -19.89 -11.86 -4.65
C GLY A 111 -19.48 -11.30 -6.02
N VAL A 112 -19.60 -10.01 -6.24
CA VAL A 112 -19.25 -9.35 -7.50
C VAL A 112 -17.74 -9.44 -7.73
N ARG A 113 -17.34 -10.03 -8.85
CA ARG A 113 -15.93 -10.08 -9.24
C ARG A 113 -15.49 -8.73 -9.77
N VAL A 114 -14.53 -8.09 -9.08
CA VAL A 114 -13.94 -6.85 -9.56
C VAL A 114 -13.04 -7.14 -10.76
N PRO A 115 -13.20 -6.43 -11.88
CA PRO A 115 -12.36 -6.63 -13.07
C PRO A 115 -10.87 -6.38 -12.77
N GLU A 116 -10.00 -7.14 -13.42
CA GLU A 116 -8.53 -6.99 -13.31
C GLU A 116 -8.06 -5.56 -13.60
N VAL A 117 -8.67 -4.92 -14.59
CA VAL A 117 -8.37 -3.52 -14.96
C VAL A 117 -8.57 -2.55 -13.78
N THR A 118 -9.46 -2.86 -12.85
CA THR A 118 -9.69 -2.04 -11.66
C THR A 118 -8.47 -2.09 -10.73
N VAL A 119 -7.90 -3.29 -10.52
CA VAL A 119 -6.68 -3.45 -9.71
C VAL A 119 -5.51 -2.70 -10.35
N GLN A 120 -5.36 -2.82 -11.66
CA GLN A 120 -4.33 -2.12 -12.42
C GLN A 120 -4.50 -0.59 -12.33
N ALA A 121 -5.74 -0.09 -12.44
CA ALA A 121 -6.04 1.33 -12.31
C ALA A 121 -5.75 1.86 -10.89
N ILE A 122 -6.07 1.09 -9.85
CA ILE A 122 -5.73 1.43 -8.46
C ILE A 122 -4.21 1.48 -8.30
N GLY A 123 -3.48 0.46 -8.75
CA GLY A 123 -2.01 0.44 -8.68
C GLY A 123 -1.38 1.63 -9.40
N GLY A 124 -1.85 1.94 -10.61
CA GLY A 124 -1.44 3.12 -11.38
C GLY A 124 -1.72 4.43 -10.66
N GLY A 125 -2.91 4.59 -10.08
CA GLY A 125 -3.29 5.79 -9.32
C GLY A 125 -2.48 5.98 -8.03
N LEU A 126 -2.14 4.88 -7.32
CA LEU A 126 -1.27 4.93 -6.16
C LEU A 126 0.17 5.27 -6.55
N PHE A 127 0.66 4.72 -7.66
CA PHE A 127 1.97 5.08 -8.21
C PHE A 127 2.02 6.56 -8.60
N GLU A 128 1.01 7.08 -9.30
CA GLU A 128 0.91 8.49 -9.67
C GLU A 128 0.90 9.41 -8.44
N LEU A 129 0.18 9.03 -7.38
CA LEU A 129 0.19 9.76 -6.12
C LEU A 129 1.62 9.88 -5.55
N MET A 130 2.36 8.78 -5.53
CA MET A 130 3.73 8.75 -5.02
C MET A 130 4.69 9.55 -5.93
N LEU A 131 4.58 9.35 -7.26
CA LEU A 131 5.36 10.08 -8.26
C LEU A 131 5.15 11.59 -8.13
N HIS A 132 3.89 12.03 -7.99
CA HIS A 132 3.56 13.45 -7.81
C HIS A 132 4.27 14.04 -6.57
N HIS A 133 4.26 13.31 -5.44
CA HIS A 133 4.98 13.75 -4.23
C HIS A 133 6.50 13.76 -4.45
N ALA A 134 7.04 12.79 -5.18
CA ALA A 134 8.47 12.73 -5.49
C ALA A 134 8.91 13.93 -6.37
N LEU A 135 8.14 14.24 -7.43
CA LEU A 135 8.40 15.37 -8.32
C LEU A 135 8.37 16.73 -7.58
N GLN A 136 7.49 16.84 -6.56
CA GLN A 136 7.39 18.05 -5.73
C GLN A 136 8.36 18.07 -4.54
N ARG A 137 9.21 17.05 -4.39
CA ARG A 137 10.11 16.85 -3.22
C ARG A 137 9.36 16.77 -1.88
N ARG A 138 8.14 16.25 -1.89
CA ARG A 138 7.24 16.10 -0.74
C ARG A 138 7.07 14.65 -0.28
N VAL A 139 8.00 13.78 -0.62
CA VAL A 139 7.98 12.35 -0.24
C VAL A 139 7.78 12.14 1.28
N PRO A 140 8.38 12.95 2.19
CA PRO A 140 8.13 12.83 3.63
C PRO A 140 6.67 13.02 4.04
N GLU A 141 5.82 13.60 3.20
CA GLU A 141 4.39 13.79 3.47
C GLU A 141 3.52 12.57 3.07
N LEU A 142 4.07 11.58 2.38
CA LEU A 142 3.33 10.38 1.95
C LEU A 142 2.55 9.70 3.09
N PRO A 143 3.09 9.55 4.33
CA PRO A 143 2.33 8.93 5.42
C PRO A 143 0.99 9.61 5.73
N VAL A 144 0.86 10.92 5.52
CA VAL A 144 -0.38 11.66 5.70
C VAL A 144 -1.45 11.26 4.67
N MET A 145 -1.02 10.71 3.54
CA MET A 145 -1.91 10.28 2.45
C MET A 145 -2.50 8.89 2.67
N VAL A 146 -2.04 8.13 3.67
CA VAL A 146 -2.50 6.75 3.92
C VAL A 146 -4.03 6.63 3.99
N PRO A 147 -4.78 7.46 4.72
CA PRO A 147 -6.25 7.34 4.74
C PRO A 147 -6.88 7.52 3.35
N ARG A 148 -6.42 8.50 2.58
CA ARG A 148 -6.95 8.77 1.23
C ARG A 148 -6.60 7.65 0.25
N ALA A 149 -5.37 7.15 0.30
CA ALA A 149 -4.90 6.03 -0.50
C ALA A 149 -5.66 4.74 -0.16
N THR A 150 -5.92 4.49 1.12
CA THR A 150 -6.73 3.35 1.59
C THR A 150 -8.17 3.43 1.08
N TYR A 151 -8.81 4.58 1.21
CA TYR A 151 -10.15 4.80 0.67
C TYR A 151 -10.20 4.53 -0.84
N PHE A 152 -9.28 5.14 -1.59
CA PHE A 152 -9.18 4.96 -3.04
C PHE A 152 -8.96 3.50 -3.43
N ALA A 153 -8.11 2.78 -2.70
CA ALA A 153 -7.82 1.38 -2.97
C ALA A 153 -8.99 0.44 -2.68
N LEU A 154 -9.76 0.70 -1.63
CA LEU A 154 -10.79 -0.23 -1.15
C LEU A 154 -12.20 0.08 -1.66
N ALA A 155 -12.53 1.34 -1.94
CA ALA A 155 -13.89 1.74 -2.32
C ALA A 155 -14.50 0.94 -3.50
N PRO A 156 -13.74 0.57 -4.55
CA PRO A 156 -14.25 -0.26 -5.64
C PRO A 156 -14.66 -1.68 -5.22
N PHE A 157 -14.13 -2.18 -4.10
CA PHE A 157 -14.37 -3.54 -3.62
C PHE A 157 -15.46 -3.63 -2.56
N ILE A 158 -15.47 -2.68 -1.61
CA ILE A 158 -16.32 -2.77 -0.41
C ILE A 158 -17.30 -1.61 -0.28
N GLY A 159 -17.33 -0.68 -1.25
CA GLY A 159 -18.16 0.52 -1.23
C GLY A 159 -17.55 1.66 -0.41
N ALA A 160 -18.08 2.85 -0.61
CA ALA A 160 -17.52 4.11 -0.07
C ALA A 160 -17.58 4.19 1.47
N GLU A 161 -18.68 3.74 2.08
CA GLU A 161 -18.88 3.79 3.53
C GLU A 161 -17.88 2.91 4.26
N ALA A 162 -17.83 1.60 3.93
CA ALA A 162 -16.90 0.66 4.53
C ALA A 162 -15.43 1.02 4.27
N ALA A 163 -15.11 1.54 3.08
CA ALA A 163 -13.76 2.02 2.76
C ALA A 163 -13.38 3.25 3.61
N GLY A 164 -14.33 4.13 3.89
CA GLY A 164 -14.14 5.29 4.78
C GLY A 164 -13.84 4.88 6.22
N GLU A 165 -14.55 3.90 6.76
CA GLU A 165 -14.31 3.34 8.10
C GLU A 165 -12.90 2.77 8.22
N VAL A 166 -12.50 1.91 7.27
CA VAL A 166 -11.15 1.33 7.26
C VAL A 166 -10.08 2.41 7.12
N ALA A 167 -10.29 3.38 6.23
CA ALA A 167 -9.35 4.47 5.98
C ALA A 167 -9.07 5.29 7.24
N THR A 168 -10.08 5.55 8.05
CA THR A 168 -9.97 6.32 9.30
C THR A 168 -9.54 5.49 10.51
N GLY A 169 -9.56 4.15 10.40
CA GLY A 169 -9.18 3.23 11.49
C GLY A 169 -10.25 3.09 12.57
N VAL A 170 -11.49 3.54 12.33
CA VAL A 170 -12.57 3.55 13.33
C VAL A 170 -13.13 2.15 13.64
N GLY A 171 -12.89 1.15 12.78
CA GLY A 171 -13.47 -0.19 12.90
C GLY A 171 -12.80 -1.17 13.88
N VAL A 172 -11.71 -0.84 14.58
CA VAL A 172 -10.96 -1.79 15.44
C VAL A 172 -11.46 -1.84 16.89
N SER A 173 -12.37 -0.94 17.30
CA SER A 173 -12.77 -0.81 18.71
C SER A 173 -14.14 -1.41 19.08
N GLY A 174 -14.79 -2.17 18.20
CA GLY A 174 -16.19 -2.62 18.37
C GLY A 174 -16.40 -4.13 18.56
N GLY A 175 -15.47 -4.89 19.09
CA GLY A 175 -15.55 -6.34 19.25
C GLY A 175 -15.43 -6.85 20.70
N THR A 176 -16.07 -6.20 21.70
CA THR A 176 -16.21 -6.85 23.01
C THR A 176 -17.47 -6.35 23.73
N SER A 177 -18.38 -7.30 23.95
CA SER A 177 -19.44 -7.27 24.95
C SER A 177 -20.70 -6.46 24.69
N ALA A 178 -21.76 -7.15 24.33
CA ALA A 178 -23.03 -7.08 25.03
C ALA A 178 -23.83 -8.36 24.80
N ALA A 179 -23.44 -9.44 25.46
CA ALA A 179 -24.36 -10.53 25.79
C ALA A 179 -24.91 -10.22 27.19
N GLY A 180 -26.22 -10.07 27.30
CA GLY A 180 -26.93 -10.24 28.57
C GLY A 180 -27.41 -8.97 29.25
N ALA A 181 -28.61 -8.52 28.89
CA ALA A 181 -29.60 -8.05 29.87
C ALA A 181 -31.00 -8.12 29.23
N SER A 182 -31.61 -9.29 29.32
CA SER A 182 -33.04 -9.48 29.18
C SER A 182 -33.70 -8.79 30.39
N SER A 183 -34.30 -7.64 30.21
CA SER A 183 -35.18 -7.03 31.19
C SER A 183 -36.61 -7.12 30.65
N GLY A 184 -37.37 -8.02 31.24
CA GLY A 184 -38.75 -8.24 30.95
C GLY A 184 -39.58 -7.01 31.26
N VAL A 185 -40.28 -6.48 30.27
CA VAL A 185 -41.37 -5.52 30.43
C VAL A 185 -42.60 -6.33 30.75
N VAL A 186 -43.05 -6.25 31.99
CA VAL A 186 -44.39 -6.70 32.43
C VAL A 186 -45.41 -5.70 31.91
N VAL A 187 -46.25 -6.12 30.99
CA VAL A 187 -47.41 -5.34 30.56
C VAL A 187 -48.59 -5.72 31.47
N GLU A 188 -49.06 -4.80 32.32
CA GLU A 188 -50.31 -4.94 33.05
C GLU A 188 -51.52 -4.73 32.09
N PRO A 189 -52.62 -5.54 32.22
CA PRO A 189 -53.82 -5.34 31.45
C PRO A 189 -54.68 -4.19 32.02
N PRO A 190 -55.47 -3.48 31.19
CA PRO A 190 -56.35 -2.42 31.66
C PRO A 190 -57.57 -2.96 32.39
N LEU A 191 -57.81 -2.38 33.55
CA LEU A 191 -59.03 -2.57 34.36
C LEU A 191 -60.27 -2.09 33.61
N GLY A 192 -61.31 -2.91 33.64
CA GLY A 192 -62.60 -2.69 32.98
C GLY A 192 -63.41 -1.53 33.57
N ALA A 193 -64.17 -0.92 32.69
CA ALA A 193 -65.27 -0.02 33.05
C ALA A 193 -66.57 -0.77 33.05
N SER A 194 -67.26 -0.59 34.16
CA SER A 194 -68.72 -0.84 34.31
C SER A 194 -69.53 0.24 33.65
#